data_d242f7841086ee869eded31ed8a3dc0a
#
_entry.id   d242f7841086ee869eded31ed8a3dc0a
#
_cell.length_a   1.000
_cell.length_b   1.000
_cell.length_c   1.000
_cell.angle_alpha   90.00
_cell.angle_beta   90.00
_cell.angle_gamma   90.00
#
_symmetry.space_group_name_H-M   'P 1'
#
loop_
_entity.id
_entity.type
_entity.pdbx_description
1 polymer ?
#
loop_
_entity_poly.entity_id
_entity_poly.type
_entity_poly.pdbx_seq_one_letter_code
_entity_poly.pdbx_strand_id
1 'polypeptide(L)'
;MRHRAPVLIVVANNGAWQIEVHDQRQTHGRVVGTRLQFADHAAMARAFGMHAERVTRAEDLPAAIDRALAARPALLDVVVTPDAVSSDAKSGLAWVPDLQPLAAWDDAERRWREGT
;
A
#
# COMPACT_ATOMS: atom_id res chain seq x y z
N MET A 1 15.49 -11.89 7.76
CA MET A 1 16.83 -11.39 8.10
C MET A 1 17.97 -12.22 7.48
N ARG A 2 17.65 -13.32 6.78
CA ARG A 2 18.66 -14.23 6.17
C ARG A 2 19.65 -13.54 5.24
N HIS A 3 19.22 -12.61 4.41
CA HIS A 3 20.05 -11.97 3.37
C HIS A 3 20.59 -10.60 3.74
N ARG A 4 20.31 -10.10 4.95
CA ARG A 4 20.75 -8.77 5.43
C ARG A 4 20.57 -7.64 4.41
N ALA A 5 19.50 -7.69 3.60
CA ALA A 5 19.22 -6.66 2.60
C ALA A 5 19.02 -5.31 3.31
N PRO A 6 19.77 -4.25 2.95
CA PRO A 6 19.72 -2.96 3.65
C PRO A 6 18.53 -2.12 3.16
N VAL A 7 17.33 -2.63 3.37
CA VAL A 7 16.08 -1.98 2.93
C VAL A 7 15.48 -1.13 4.05
N LEU A 8 14.84 -0.04 3.66
CA LEU A 8 13.88 0.71 4.48
C LEU A 8 12.48 0.50 3.87
N ILE A 9 11.57 -0.03 4.66
CA ILE A 9 10.16 -0.19 4.31
C ILE A 9 9.39 0.94 4.97
N VAL A 10 8.59 1.67 4.20
CA VAL A 10 7.69 2.70 4.74
C VAL A 10 6.26 2.28 4.42
N VAL A 11 5.46 2.08 5.46
CA VAL A 11 4.04 1.78 5.34
C VAL A 11 3.26 3.07 5.59
N ALA A 12 2.59 3.59 4.57
CA ALA A 12 1.64 4.68 4.70
C ALA A 12 0.30 4.10 5.21
N ASN A 13 0.20 4.01 6.54
CA ASN A 13 -0.90 3.31 7.21
C ASN A 13 -2.10 4.25 7.38
N ASN A 14 -3.10 4.11 6.53
CA ASN A 14 -4.37 4.83 6.60
C ASN A 14 -5.53 3.98 7.15
N GLY A 15 -5.26 2.77 7.61
CA GLY A 15 -6.25 1.85 8.17
C GLY A 15 -7.29 1.36 7.17
N ALA A 16 -7.01 1.43 5.87
CA ALA A 16 -7.96 1.05 4.82
C ALA A 16 -7.27 0.63 3.52
N TRP A 17 -7.99 -0.08 2.68
CA TRP A 17 -7.71 -0.21 1.26
C TRP A 17 -8.34 1.01 0.56
N GLN A 18 -7.61 2.11 0.58
CA GLN A 18 -8.21 3.42 0.33
C GLN A 18 -8.67 3.62 -1.12
N ILE A 19 -8.01 3.01 -2.09
CA ILE A 19 -8.43 3.04 -3.49
C ILE A 19 -9.83 2.42 -3.60
N GLU A 20 -10.02 1.25 -3.01
CA GLU A 20 -11.30 0.55 -3.00
C GLU A 20 -12.38 1.31 -2.21
N VAL A 21 -12.01 1.99 -1.12
CA VAL A 21 -12.94 2.86 -0.38
C VAL A 21 -13.46 3.98 -1.28
N HIS A 22 -12.59 4.61 -2.07
CA HIS A 22 -12.99 5.66 -3.00
C HIS A 22 -13.85 5.13 -4.13
N ASP A 23 -13.45 4.03 -4.75
CA ASP A 23 -14.23 3.39 -5.80
C ASP A 23 -15.62 2.99 -5.32
N GLN A 24 -15.71 2.28 -4.20
CA GLN A 24 -16.99 1.85 -3.63
C GLN A 24 -17.90 3.02 -3.28
N ARG A 25 -17.35 4.14 -2.80
CA ARG A 25 -18.15 5.35 -2.56
C ARG A 25 -18.72 5.94 -3.85
N GLN A 26 -17.92 5.97 -4.92
CA GLN A 26 -18.30 6.56 -6.19
C GLN A 26 -19.28 5.67 -6.97
N THR A 27 -19.02 4.37 -7.00
CA THR A 27 -19.78 3.42 -7.83
C THR A 27 -21.00 2.83 -7.12
N HIS A 28 -20.90 2.61 -5.81
CA HIS A 28 -21.94 1.90 -5.04
C HIS A 28 -22.57 2.73 -3.91
N GLY A 29 -22.05 3.95 -3.64
CA GLY A 29 -22.53 4.82 -2.57
C GLY A 29 -22.31 4.28 -1.15
N ARG A 30 -21.68 3.13 -0.99
CA ARG A 30 -21.40 2.48 0.29
C ARG A 30 -20.05 1.78 0.29
N VAL A 31 -19.46 1.63 1.48
CA VAL A 31 -18.15 0.99 1.68
C VAL A 31 -18.35 -0.33 2.43
N VAL A 32 -17.83 -1.43 1.89
CA VAL A 32 -17.97 -2.77 2.45
C VAL A 32 -16.62 -3.49 2.46
N GLY A 33 -16.16 -3.91 3.66
CA GLY A 33 -14.99 -4.78 3.82
C GLY A 33 -13.62 -4.16 3.54
N THR A 34 -13.55 -2.89 3.11
CA THR A 34 -12.30 -2.23 2.73
C THR A 34 -11.74 -1.29 3.80
N ARG A 35 -12.50 -1.03 4.87
CA ARG A 35 -12.00 -0.37 6.07
C ARG A 35 -11.34 -1.40 6.96
N LEU A 36 -10.05 -1.22 7.20
CA LEU A 36 -9.24 -2.04 8.08
C LEU A 36 -9.03 -1.29 9.41
N GLN A 37 -8.50 -1.97 10.40
CA GLN A 37 -8.00 -1.32 11.61
C GLN A 37 -6.57 -0.84 11.38
N PHE A 38 -6.14 0.15 12.17
CA PHE A 38 -4.74 0.58 12.19
C PHE A 38 -3.88 -0.48 12.86
N ALA A 39 -3.50 -1.52 12.09
CA ALA A 39 -2.58 -2.53 12.56
C ALA A 39 -1.23 -1.89 12.96
N ASP A 40 -0.56 -2.44 13.96
CA ASP A 40 0.80 -2.03 14.32
C ASP A 40 1.83 -2.81 13.49
N HIS A 41 2.13 -2.30 12.28
CA HIS A 41 3.13 -2.91 11.39
C HIS A 41 4.54 -2.81 11.98
N ALA A 42 4.81 -1.79 12.81
CA ALA A 42 6.09 -1.68 13.47
C ALA A 42 6.29 -2.81 14.49
N ALA A 43 5.25 -3.18 15.26
CA ALA A 43 5.32 -4.33 16.16
C ALA A 43 5.58 -5.64 15.40
N MET A 44 4.92 -5.82 14.26
CA MET A 44 5.16 -6.99 13.40
C MET A 44 6.61 -7.05 12.91
N ALA A 45 7.15 -5.94 12.42
CA ALA A 45 8.53 -5.88 11.95
C ALA A 45 9.56 -6.14 13.06
N ARG A 46 9.31 -5.62 14.27
CA ARG A 46 10.14 -5.93 15.46
C ARG A 46 10.14 -7.43 15.79
N ALA A 47 9.00 -8.11 15.65
CA ALA A 47 8.92 -9.55 15.85
C ALA A 47 9.79 -10.35 14.86
N PHE A 48 10.06 -9.80 13.66
CA PHE A 48 11.02 -10.35 12.70
C PHE A 48 12.47 -9.90 12.93
N GLY A 49 12.75 -9.15 14.00
CA GLY A 49 14.09 -8.66 14.34
C GLY A 49 14.55 -7.43 13.54
N MET A 50 13.63 -6.70 12.93
CA MET A 50 13.93 -5.43 12.26
C MET A 50 13.90 -4.26 13.25
N HIS A 51 14.68 -3.22 12.97
CA HIS A 51 14.40 -1.92 13.57
C HIS A 51 13.05 -1.41 13.05
N ALA A 52 12.15 -1.01 13.94
CA ALA A 52 10.88 -0.48 13.46
C ALA A 52 10.25 0.52 14.44
N GLU A 53 9.70 1.59 13.88
CA GLU A 53 9.04 2.66 14.60
C GLU A 53 7.67 2.95 14.01
N ARG A 54 6.71 3.29 14.88
CA ARG A 54 5.42 3.83 14.48
C ARG A 54 5.45 5.34 14.63
N VAL A 55 5.16 6.05 13.54
CA VAL A 55 5.17 7.51 13.47
C VAL A 55 3.73 7.99 13.36
N THR A 56 3.28 8.78 14.33
CA THR A 56 1.91 9.30 14.38
C THR A 56 1.84 10.83 14.24
N ARG A 57 3.00 11.50 14.25
CA ARG A 57 3.11 12.96 14.15
C ARG A 57 4.09 13.30 13.02
N ALA A 58 3.71 14.23 12.16
CA ALA A 58 4.51 14.59 10.98
C ALA A 58 5.90 15.13 11.36
N GLU A 59 5.99 15.86 12.46
CA GLU A 59 7.25 16.42 12.96
C GLU A 59 8.28 15.38 13.40
N ASP A 60 7.84 14.16 13.75
CA ASP A 60 8.73 13.08 14.17
C ASP A 60 9.32 12.31 12.98
N LEU A 61 8.73 12.47 11.79
CA LEU A 61 9.07 11.67 10.61
C LEU A 61 10.54 11.84 10.15
N PRO A 62 11.11 13.06 10.07
CA PRO A 62 12.51 13.22 9.64
C PRO A 62 13.49 12.45 10.54
N ALA A 63 13.36 12.61 11.85
CA ALA A 63 14.22 11.92 12.80
C ALA A 63 14.05 10.40 12.79
N ALA A 64 12.82 9.91 12.57
CA ALA A 64 12.55 8.48 12.41
C ALA A 64 13.19 7.91 11.15
N ILE A 65 13.17 8.65 10.04
CA ILE A 65 13.85 8.26 8.78
C ILE A 65 15.36 8.12 9.01
N ASP A 66 15.98 9.09 9.67
CA ASP A 66 17.42 9.05 9.93
C ASP A 66 17.81 7.82 10.77
N ARG A 67 17.05 7.53 11.84
CA ARG A 67 17.27 6.33 12.66
C ARG A 67 17.07 5.04 11.85
N ALA A 68 16.01 4.98 11.06
CA ALA A 68 15.71 3.82 10.24
C ALA A 68 16.78 3.57 9.16
N LEU A 69 17.30 4.63 8.54
CA LEU A 69 18.39 4.53 7.56
C LEU A 69 19.69 4.03 8.18
N ALA A 70 19.98 4.40 9.43
CA ALA A 70 21.15 3.93 10.17
C ALA A 70 21.04 2.47 10.62
N ALA A 71 19.83 1.96 10.83
CA ALA A 71 19.55 0.65 11.42
C ALA A 71 18.95 -0.39 10.46
N ARG A 72 19.17 -0.24 9.16
CA ARG A 72 18.61 -1.13 8.11
C ARG A 72 19.00 -2.61 8.31
N PRO A 73 18.11 -3.58 8.03
CA PRO A 73 16.73 -3.41 7.52
C PRO A 73 15.81 -2.82 8.58
N ALA A 74 14.97 -1.88 8.15
CA ALA A 74 14.08 -1.14 9.04
C ALA A 74 12.69 -0.98 8.44
N LEU A 75 11.68 -0.75 9.30
CA LEU A 75 10.32 -0.42 8.89
C LEU A 75 9.81 0.81 9.65
N LEU A 76 9.21 1.74 8.93
CA LEU A 76 8.43 2.83 9.49
C LEU A 76 6.94 2.61 9.20
N ASP A 77 6.13 2.52 10.26
CA ASP A 77 4.67 2.50 10.19
C ASP A 77 4.16 3.93 10.38
N VAL A 78 3.98 4.65 9.28
CA VAL A 78 3.57 6.06 9.29
C VAL A 78 2.06 6.14 9.21
N VAL A 79 1.43 6.58 10.30
CA VAL A 79 -0.02 6.79 10.33
C VAL A 79 -0.37 8.03 9.50
N VAL A 80 -1.19 7.84 8.48
CA VAL A 80 -1.60 8.90 7.55
C VAL A 80 -3.11 9.05 7.53
N THR A 81 -3.59 10.21 7.08
CA THR A 81 -5.04 10.43 6.96
C THR A 81 -5.65 9.56 5.87
N PRO A 82 -6.83 8.95 6.12
CA PRO A 82 -7.57 8.24 5.08
C PRO A 82 -8.30 9.18 4.10
N ASP A 83 -8.30 10.48 4.36
CA ASP A 83 -9.08 11.44 3.57
C ASP A 83 -8.25 12.10 2.45
N ALA A 84 -6.92 11.91 2.46
CA ALA A 84 -6.06 12.42 1.41
C ALA A 84 -6.28 11.64 0.11
N VAL A 85 -6.63 12.38 -0.94
CA VAL A 85 -6.85 11.85 -2.28
C VAL A 85 -5.94 12.60 -3.25
N SER A 86 -5.16 11.87 -4.06
CA SER A 86 -4.37 12.51 -5.12
C SER A 86 -5.28 13.16 -6.16
N SER A 87 -4.76 14.13 -6.92
CA SER A 87 -5.51 14.75 -8.02
C SER A 87 -6.01 13.70 -9.03
N ASP A 88 -5.21 12.68 -9.28
CA ASP A 88 -5.52 11.62 -10.24
C ASP A 88 -6.63 10.68 -9.72
N ALA A 89 -6.72 10.51 -8.40
CA ALA A 89 -7.80 9.75 -7.77
C ALA A 89 -9.18 10.38 -7.95
N LYS A 90 -9.23 11.71 -8.16
CA LYS A 90 -10.49 12.42 -8.43
C LYS A 90 -11.05 12.16 -9.82
N SER A 91 -10.22 11.69 -10.75
CA SER A 91 -10.58 11.38 -12.15
C SER A 91 -10.84 9.90 -12.44
N GLY A 92 -10.98 9.06 -11.41
CA GLY A 92 -11.31 7.63 -11.57
C GLY A 92 -10.10 6.72 -11.47
N LEU A 93 -9.46 6.67 -10.29
CA LEU A 93 -8.31 5.78 -10.01
C LEU A 93 -8.62 4.28 -10.08
N ALA A 94 -9.89 3.90 -10.01
CA ALA A 94 -10.29 2.53 -10.23
C ALA A 94 -10.37 2.19 -11.73
N TRP A 95 -10.20 3.18 -12.60
CA TRP A 95 -10.14 2.92 -14.02
C TRP A 95 -8.75 2.39 -14.38
N VAL A 96 -8.66 1.11 -14.60
CA VAL A 96 -7.52 0.50 -15.28
C VAL A 96 -7.69 0.86 -16.76
N PRO A 97 -6.80 1.71 -17.33
CA PRO A 97 -6.92 2.02 -18.75
C PRO A 97 -6.89 0.73 -19.56
N ASP A 98 -7.76 0.60 -20.55
CA ASP A 98 -7.68 -0.42 -21.61
C ASP A 98 -6.34 -0.38 -22.39
N LEU A 99 -5.41 0.44 -21.94
CA LEU A 99 -4.12 0.74 -22.55
C LEU A 99 -2.98 -0.19 -22.10
N GLN A 100 -3.28 -1.30 -21.46
CA GLN A 100 -2.34 -2.42 -21.42
C GLN A 100 -2.98 -3.66 -22.07
N PRO A 101 -3.28 -3.61 -23.37
CA PRO A 101 -3.48 -4.86 -24.08
C PRO A 101 -2.11 -5.57 -24.07
N LEU A 102 -1.89 -6.42 -23.10
CA LEU A 102 -0.88 -7.44 -23.24
C LEU A 102 -1.46 -8.39 -24.27
N ALA A 103 -1.22 -8.10 -25.55
CA ALA A 103 -1.72 -8.91 -26.68
C ALA A 103 -1.43 -10.41 -26.46
N ALA A 104 -0.31 -10.70 -25.77
CA ALA A 104 0.05 -12.07 -25.37
C ALA A 104 -0.96 -12.67 -24.36
N TRP A 105 -1.62 -11.86 -23.51
CA TRP A 105 -2.61 -12.35 -22.57
C TRP A 105 -3.96 -12.55 -23.24
N ASP A 106 -4.35 -11.64 -24.13
CA ASP A 106 -5.58 -11.76 -24.92
C ASP A 106 -5.50 -13.00 -25.83
N ASP A 107 -4.34 -13.27 -26.42
CA ASP A 107 -4.09 -14.45 -27.22
C ASP A 107 -4.06 -15.74 -26.39
N ALA A 108 -3.54 -15.67 -25.16
CA ALA A 108 -3.55 -16.81 -24.23
C ALA A 108 -4.97 -17.11 -23.73
N GLU A 109 -5.75 -16.08 -23.40
CA GLU A 109 -7.14 -16.23 -22.97
C GLU A 109 -8.03 -16.76 -24.10
N ARG A 110 -7.85 -16.25 -25.32
CA ARG A 110 -8.56 -16.73 -26.51
C ARG A 110 -8.30 -18.23 -26.75
N ARG A 111 -7.01 -18.63 -26.76
CA ARG A 111 -6.62 -20.05 -26.90
C ARG A 111 -7.21 -20.92 -25.79
N TRP A 112 -7.24 -20.44 -24.56
CA TRP A 112 -7.85 -21.17 -23.45
C TRP A 112 -9.35 -21.36 -23.63
N ARG A 113 -10.07 -20.34 -24.10
CA ARG A 113 -11.53 -20.40 -24.38
C ARG A 113 -11.83 -21.32 -25.57
N GLU A 114 -10.96 -21.40 -26.56
CA GLU A 114 -11.09 -22.24 -27.75
C GLU A 114 -10.67 -23.69 -27.51
N GLY A 115 -10.13 -24.03 -26.34
CA GLY A 115 -9.81 -25.40 -25.93
C GLY A 115 -8.63 -26.04 -26.64
N THR A 116 -7.69 -25.22 -27.14
CA THR A 116 -6.45 -25.67 -27.77
C THR A 116 -5.23 -25.50 -26.87
#